data_f5fc49dfda36580dde3b09c5bc021015
#
_entry.id   f5fc49dfda36580dde3b09c5bc021015
#
_cell.length_a   1.000
_cell.length_b   1.000
_cell.length_c   1.000
_cell.angle_alpha   90.00
_cell.angle_beta   90.00
_cell.angle_gamma   90.00
#
_symmetry.space_group_name_H-M   'P 1'
#
loop_
_entity.id
_entity.type
_entity.pdbx_description
1 polymer ?
#
loop_
_entity_poly.entity_id
_entity_poly.type
_entity_poly.pdbx_seq_one_letter_code
_entity_poly.pdbx_strand_id
1 'polypeptide(L)'
;MMTVIDAAALFEKRRNRRIPYSRYVFFATRRKFFEGELKDYSKYGLFIKSSVLLPVGEIITVALPYSEKEKEKRKGTVMWRNAEGFGVELFRDPAKRMARKDFL
;
A
#
# COMPACT_ATOMS: atom_id res chain seq x y z
N MET A 1 2.75 -28.63 -8.37
CA MET A 1 3.51 -27.97 -8.41
C MET A 1 3.29 -26.60 -8.52
N MET A 2 3.89 -25.93 -9.10
CA MET A 2 3.72 -24.61 -9.11
C MET A 2 2.48 -24.17 -9.72
N THR A 3 1.74 -25.02 -10.32
CA THR A 3 0.62 -24.63 -11.11
C THR A 3 -0.40 -23.82 -10.35
N VAL A 4 -0.80 -24.28 -9.18
CA VAL A 4 -1.84 -23.57 -8.45
C VAL A 4 -1.34 -22.22 -7.95
N ILE A 5 -0.14 -22.22 -7.44
CA ILE A 5 0.43 -21.00 -6.92
C ILE A 5 0.67 -20.03 -8.06
N ASP A 6 1.11 -20.56 -9.19
CA ASP A 6 1.36 -19.70 -10.33
C ASP A 6 0.09 -19.07 -10.85
N ALA A 7 -0.99 -19.81 -10.82
CA ALA A 7 -2.25 -19.26 -11.28
C ALA A 7 -2.70 -18.11 -10.41
N ALA A 8 -2.55 -18.24 -9.11
CA ALA A 8 -2.92 -17.19 -8.21
C ALA A 8 -2.03 -15.97 -8.42
N ALA A 9 -0.75 -16.20 -8.59
CA ALA A 9 0.17 -15.10 -8.79
C ALA A 9 -0.11 -14.38 -10.10
N LEU A 10 -0.44 -15.13 -11.13
CA LEU A 10 -0.76 -14.52 -12.41
C LEU A 10 -2.02 -13.68 -12.31
N PHE A 11 -2.99 -14.20 -11.59
CA PHE A 11 -4.23 -13.49 -11.43
C PHE A 11 -3.99 -12.15 -10.74
N GLU A 12 -3.22 -12.16 -9.70
CA GLU A 12 -2.88 -10.94 -9.01
C GLU A 12 -2.12 -9.98 -9.89
N LYS A 13 -1.18 -10.49 -10.64
CA LYS A 13 -0.38 -9.63 -11.49
C LYS A 13 -1.22 -8.93 -12.54
N ARG A 14 -2.20 -9.62 -13.06
CA ARG A 14 -3.05 -8.99 -14.06
C ARG A 14 -3.85 -7.84 -13.50
N ARG A 15 -4.13 -7.90 -12.20
CA ARG A 15 -4.91 -6.85 -11.58
C ARG A 15 -4.02 -5.72 -11.12
N ASN A 16 -3.10 -6.01 -10.23
CA ASN A 16 -2.22 -4.99 -9.70
C ASN A 16 -0.88 -5.64 -9.40
N ARG A 17 -0.01 -5.53 -10.36
CA ARG A 17 1.29 -6.17 -10.24
C ARG A 17 2.07 -5.58 -9.08
N ARG A 18 2.64 -6.45 -8.27
CA ARG A 18 3.47 -6.02 -7.18
C ARG A 18 4.92 -5.91 -7.61
N ILE A 19 5.57 -4.86 -7.17
CA ILE A 19 6.95 -4.57 -7.54
C ILE A 19 7.80 -4.64 -6.29
N PRO A 20 8.81 -5.51 -6.27
CA PRO A 20 9.72 -5.56 -5.13
C PRO A 20 10.43 -4.24 -4.95
N TYR A 21 10.61 -3.87 -3.70
CA TYR A 21 11.16 -2.56 -3.42
C TYR A 21 11.69 -2.65 -1.99
N SER A 22 12.70 -1.91 -1.67
CA SER A 22 13.23 -1.95 -0.32
C SER A 22 13.75 -0.59 0.04
N ARG A 23 12.94 0.18 0.74
CA ARG A 23 13.32 1.51 1.19
C ARG A 23 12.58 1.84 2.45
N TYR A 24 13.17 2.71 3.24
CA TYR A 24 12.48 3.21 4.41
C TYR A 24 11.24 3.97 3.97
N VAL A 25 10.23 3.90 4.78
CA VAL A 25 8.99 4.59 4.52
C VAL A 25 8.50 5.18 5.84
N PHE A 26 7.96 6.38 5.75
CA PHE A 26 7.35 7.01 6.92
C PHE A 26 5.86 6.91 6.77
N PHE A 27 5.20 6.59 7.85
CA PHE A 27 3.74 6.55 7.85
C PHE A 27 3.25 7.04 9.20
N ALA A 28 2.01 7.49 9.21
CA ALA A 28 1.47 8.13 10.40
C ALA A 28 0.04 7.70 10.63
N THR A 29 -0.32 7.49 11.87
CA THR A 29 -1.70 7.42 12.29
C THR A 29 -2.11 8.82 12.73
N ARG A 30 -3.29 8.94 13.30
CA ARG A 30 -3.72 10.24 13.79
C ARG A 30 -2.86 10.74 14.93
N ARG A 31 -2.17 9.84 15.62
CA ARG A 31 -1.46 10.21 16.83
C ARG A 31 0.04 10.21 16.71
N LYS A 32 0.61 9.41 15.84
CA LYS A 32 2.05 9.21 15.83
C LYS A 32 2.61 9.03 14.45
N PHE A 33 3.87 9.38 14.32
CA PHE A 33 4.67 9.04 13.16
C PHE A 33 5.41 7.75 13.43
N PHE A 34 5.56 6.96 12.40
CA PHE A 34 6.30 5.72 12.47
C PHE A 34 7.20 5.56 11.25
N GLU A 35 8.14 4.68 11.38
CA GLU A 35 9.07 4.36 10.32
C GLU A 35 9.05 2.87 10.07
N GLY A 36 9.12 2.47 8.83
CA GLY A 36 9.17 1.07 8.48
C GLY A 36 9.93 0.88 7.21
N GLU A 37 9.80 -0.30 6.63
CA GLU A 37 10.47 -0.60 5.38
C GLU A 37 9.43 -1.05 4.38
N LEU A 38 9.34 -0.32 3.27
CA LEU A 38 8.43 -0.70 2.20
C LEU A 38 9.09 -1.82 1.43
N LYS A 39 8.47 -2.98 1.41
CA LYS A 39 9.03 -4.16 0.77
C LYS A 39 8.53 -4.36 -0.64
N ASP A 40 7.29 -3.99 -0.90
CA ASP A 40 6.76 -4.06 -2.25
C ASP A 40 5.57 -3.14 -2.36
N TYR A 41 5.21 -2.82 -3.58
CA TYR A 41 4.07 -1.96 -3.81
C TYR A 41 3.42 -2.32 -5.14
N SER A 42 2.18 -1.90 -5.27
CA SER A 42 1.46 -1.98 -6.53
C SER A 42 0.67 -0.68 -6.65
N LYS A 43 -0.20 -0.61 -7.65
CA LYS A 43 -0.93 0.62 -7.88
C LYS A 43 -1.67 1.11 -6.64
N TYR A 44 -2.29 0.19 -5.92
CA TYR A 44 -3.07 0.59 -4.75
C TYR A 44 -2.69 -0.18 -3.49
N GLY A 45 -1.62 -0.92 -3.51
CA GLY A 45 -1.28 -1.75 -2.36
C GLY A 45 0.18 -1.63 -1.95
N LEU A 46 0.42 -1.73 -0.67
CA LEU A 46 1.77 -1.68 -0.11
C LEU A 46 1.93 -2.77 0.92
N PHE A 47 3.14 -3.30 1.03
CA PHE A 47 3.49 -4.10 2.19
C PHE A 47 4.61 -3.40 2.93
N ILE A 48 4.36 -3.07 4.19
CA ILE A 48 5.31 -2.34 5.02
C ILE A 48 5.77 -3.26 6.14
N LYS A 49 7.06 -3.51 6.19
CA LYS A 49 7.66 -4.28 7.27
C LYS A 49 7.89 -3.34 8.44
N SER A 50 7.37 -3.69 9.60
CA SER A 50 7.45 -2.81 10.76
C SER A 50 7.20 -3.62 12.02
N SER A 51 7.80 -3.19 13.12
CA SER A 51 7.52 -3.79 14.41
C SER A 51 6.29 -3.20 15.07
N VAL A 52 5.71 -2.19 14.44
CA VAL A 52 4.52 -1.57 15.00
C VAL A 52 3.31 -2.43 14.69
N LEU A 53 2.49 -2.69 15.68
CA LEU A 53 1.30 -3.51 15.51
C LEU A 53 0.10 -2.60 15.32
N LEU A 54 -0.21 -2.28 14.09
CA LEU A 54 -1.39 -1.49 13.79
C LEU A 54 -2.57 -2.42 13.58
N PRO A 55 -3.73 -2.09 14.11
CA PRO A 55 -4.89 -2.96 13.91
C PRO A 55 -5.38 -2.89 12.46
N VAL A 56 -5.95 -3.99 12.01
CA VAL A 56 -6.60 -4.03 10.72
C VAL A 56 -7.75 -3.02 10.75
N GLY A 57 -7.87 -2.25 9.68
CA GLY A 57 -8.87 -1.19 9.63
C GLY A 57 -8.34 0.18 9.95
N GLU A 58 -7.14 0.25 10.49
CA GLU A 58 -6.56 1.55 10.82
C GLU A 58 -6.28 2.33 9.55
N ILE A 59 -6.58 3.61 9.57
CA ILE A 59 -6.30 4.48 8.43
C ILE A 59 -4.99 5.21 8.71
N ILE A 60 -4.08 5.13 7.76
CA ILE A 60 -2.77 5.75 7.93
C ILE A 60 -2.47 6.61 6.72
N THR A 61 -1.54 7.52 6.90
CA THR A 61 -1.00 8.34 5.82
C THR A 61 0.41 7.86 5.56
N VAL A 62 0.73 7.59 4.31
CA VAL A 62 2.03 7.03 3.95
C VAL A 62 2.72 8.01 3.01
N ALA A 63 3.98 8.30 3.29
CA ALA A 63 4.81 9.06 2.37
C ALA A 63 5.36 8.09 1.34
N LEU A 64 5.02 8.29 0.08
CA LEU A 64 5.35 7.33 -0.97
C LEU A 64 6.75 7.57 -1.48
N PRO A 65 7.72 6.69 -1.14
CA PRO A 65 9.10 6.93 -1.55
C PRO A 65 9.33 6.67 -3.02
N TYR A 66 8.43 5.94 -3.67
CA TYR A 66 8.59 5.60 -5.07
C TYR A 66 7.85 6.56 -6.00
N SER A 67 7.17 7.53 -5.46
CA SER A 67 6.40 8.44 -6.29
C SER A 67 7.32 9.42 -7.00
N GLU A 68 6.96 9.75 -8.23
CA GLU A 68 7.69 10.76 -8.97
C GLU A 68 7.43 12.15 -8.42
N LYS A 69 6.32 12.31 -7.73
CA LYS A 69 6.01 13.58 -7.11
C LYS A 69 6.70 13.64 -5.78
N GLU A 70 7.52 14.66 -5.61
CA GLU A 70 8.24 14.81 -4.37
C GLU A 70 7.27 14.97 -3.22
N LYS A 71 7.51 14.21 -2.15
CA LYS A 71 6.73 14.31 -0.92
C LYS A 71 5.26 13.95 -1.09
N GLU A 72 4.98 13.10 -2.05
CA GLU A 72 3.59 12.68 -2.20
C GLU A 72 3.19 11.81 -1.01
N LYS A 73 2.02 12.08 -0.46
CA LYS A 73 1.45 11.31 0.63
C LYS A 73 0.09 10.81 0.23
N ARG A 74 -0.22 9.61 0.66
CA ARG A 74 -1.52 9.02 0.35
C ARG A 74 -2.04 8.33 1.59
N LYS A 75 -3.34 8.36 1.74
CA LYS A 75 -3.97 7.62 2.83
C LYS A 75 -4.32 6.23 2.38
N GLY A 76 -4.34 5.33 3.32
CA GLY A 76 -4.73 3.96 3.06
C GLY A 76 -5.22 3.29 4.31
N THR A 77 -5.69 2.07 4.15
CA THR A 77 -6.23 1.29 5.25
C THR A 77 -5.39 0.04 5.44
N VAL A 78 -5.09 -0.28 6.68
CA VAL A 78 -4.41 -1.54 7.00
C VAL A 78 -5.40 -2.66 6.77
N MET A 79 -5.09 -3.53 5.81
CA MET A 79 -6.01 -4.59 5.41
C MET A 79 -5.70 -5.92 6.07
N TRP A 80 -4.43 -6.16 6.37
CA TRP A 80 -4.02 -7.40 7.01
C TRP A 80 -2.65 -7.18 7.64
N ARG A 81 -2.28 -8.08 8.51
CA ARG A 81 -0.97 -7.99 9.15
C ARG A 81 -0.45 -9.38 9.48
N ASN A 82 0.85 -9.48 9.63
CA ASN A 82 1.48 -10.71 10.06
C ASN A 82 2.65 -10.36 10.97
N ALA A 83 3.51 -11.33 11.24
CA ALA A 83 4.61 -11.10 12.17
C ALA A 83 5.62 -10.09 11.65
N GLU A 84 5.68 -9.89 10.33
CA GLU A 84 6.69 -9.00 9.77
C GLU A 84 6.21 -7.60 9.55
N GLY A 85 4.92 -7.43 9.31
CA GLY A 85 4.42 -6.11 9.00
C GLY A 85 2.96 -6.14 8.62
N PHE A 86 2.57 -5.24 7.73
CA PHE A 86 1.16 -5.14 7.38
C PHE A 86 0.99 -4.70 5.93
N GLY A 87 -0.14 -5.08 5.39
CA GLY A 87 -0.52 -4.68 4.04
C GLY A 87 -1.49 -3.53 4.09
N VAL A 88 -1.31 -2.59 3.19
CA VAL A 88 -2.10 -1.37 3.14
C VAL A 88 -2.74 -1.25 1.77
N GLU A 89 -4.01 -0.91 1.76
CA GLU A 89 -4.68 -0.58 0.51
C GLU A 89 -4.84 0.93 0.47
N LEU A 90 -4.28 1.55 -0.56
CA LEU A 90 -4.31 3.00 -0.69
C LEU A 90 -5.68 3.47 -1.18
N PHE A 91 -6.11 4.60 -0.68
CA PHE A 91 -7.33 5.21 -1.16
C PHE A 91 -7.10 5.69 -2.58
N ARG A 92 -8.14 5.66 -3.37
CA ARG A 92 -8.04 6.19 -4.71
C ARG A 92 -7.96 7.69 -4.67
N ASP A 93 -7.32 8.25 -5.69
CA ASP A 93 -7.15 9.69 -5.77
C ASP A 93 -8.52 10.35 -5.91
N PRO A 94 -8.91 11.21 -4.98
CA PRO A 94 -10.21 11.88 -5.07
C PRO A 94 -10.38 12.70 -6.35
N ALA A 95 -9.31 13.29 -6.84
CA ALA A 95 -9.40 14.09 -8.06
C ALA A 95 -9.76 13.22 -9.24
N LYS A 96 -9.18 12.06 -9.34
CA LYS A 96 -9.50 11.15 -10.42
C LYS A 96 -10.91 10.63 -10.29
N ARG A 97 -11.34 10.40 -9.07
CA ARG A 97 -12.68 9.93 -8.84
C ARG A 97 -13.70 10.99 -9.26
N MET A 98 -13.42 12.23 -8.96
CA MET A 98 -14.29 13.31 -9.35
C MET A 98 -14.38 13.44 -10.86
N ALA A 99 -13.25 13.36 -11.53
CA ALA A 99 -13.23 13.44 -12.97
C ALA A 99 -14.06 12.34 -13.59
N ARG A 100 -13.96 11.15 -13.04
CA ARG A 100 -14.74 10.04 -13.56
C ARG A 100 -16.23 10.29 -13.36
N LYS A 101 -16.56 10.88 -12.24
CA LYS A 101 -17.93 11.19 -11.96
C LYS A 101 -18.49 12.18 -12.93
N ASP A 102 -17.68 13.12 -13.35
CA ASP A 102 -18.13 14.13 -14.28
C ASP A 102 -18.51 13.53 -15.62
N PHE A 103 -17.97 12.39 -15.95
CA PHE A 103 -18.33 11.74 -17.20
C PHE A 103 -19.68 11.06 -17.10
N LEU A 104 -20.12 10.80 -15.96
CA LEU A 104 -21.39 10.13 -15.79
C LEU A 104 -22.51 11.12 -15.64
#